data_30c7d608f703ce6c3ac5f669489bd5c0
#
_entry.id   30c7d608f703ce6c3ac5f669489bd5c0
#
_cell.length_a   1.000
_cell.length_b   1.000
_cell.length_c   1.000
_cell.angle_alpha   90.00
_cell.angle_beta   90.00
_cell.angle_gamma   90.00
#
_symmetry.space_group_name_H-M   'P 1'
#
loop_
_entity.id
_entity.type
_entity.pdbx_description
1 polymer ?
#
loop_
_entity_poly.entity_id
_entity_poly.type
_entity_poly.pdbx_seq_one_letter_code
_entity_poly.pdbx_strand_id
1 'polypeptide(L)'
;MTQVEARRKTIFGPEPWKEIAGVVFVYWDRWLLRLALDEPDGIEGLVRRFEGDRRHARAGRSEDAESKLSHLDDLKARLAKTATSPRDVLGDGDATDKKLLAKARTKLLDQGLSYKAPAMLDTPRRRLEARALRGHWDRFPTSPARFERELMGLVDRQRDHDWRQTTWLSIDLEGDIERIGLLLESEAEQMALRRAAMTLIVESMERVDDSGGDMGLLFDDVWNAYLAMPWERTAILPEVFFRDLIELAIWEDYGLIRGLGPFFGTLAPDDAAVVERVFADVVPELRTSGFAYQEEQGLGYRVELLLAQEMHERFVEAATELGSRAWRPILTMAKAAFDADKRPLAISIFAAADQPGPHRDHL
;
A
#
# COMPACT_ATOMS: atom_id res chain seq x y z
N MET A 1 -26.78 -18.42 16.13
CA MET A 1 -25.67 -18.13 15.22
C MET A 1 -24.47 -17.78 16.09
N THR A 2 -23.39 -18.55 16.03
CA THR A 2 -22.21 -18.29 16.85
C THR A 2 -21.50 -17.01 16.37
N GLN A 3 -20.75 -16.36 17.26
CA GLN A 3 -19.97 -15.15 16.90
C GLN A 3 -19.00 -15.43 15.74
N VAL A 4 -18.50 -16.66 15.64
CA VAL A 4 -17.67 -17.17 14.54
C VAL A 4 -18.44 -17.21 13.22
N GLU A 5 -19.71 -17.66 13.22
CA GLU A 5 -20.56 -17.67 12.02
C GLU A 5 -20.94 -16.25 11.56
N ALA A 6 -21.17 -15.33 12.49
CA ALA A 6 -21.42 -13.93 12.17
C ALA A 6 -20.18 -13.28 11.52
N ARG A 7 -18.98 -13.55 12.04
CA ARG A 7 -17.72 -13.09 11.50
C ARG A 7 -17.38 -13.72 10.15
N ARG A 8 -17.67 -15.01 9.94
CA ARG A 8 -17.58 -15.67 8.62
C ARG A 8 -18.38 -14.90 7.56
N LYS A 9 -19.63 -14.51 7.88
CA LYS A 9 -20.47 -13.71 6.99
C LYS A 9 -19.89 -12.31 6.70
N THR A 10 -19.27 -11.68 7.68
CA THR A 10 -18.72 -10.32 7.54
C THR A 10 -17.45 -10.31 6.70
N ILE A 11 -16.55 -11.30 6.87
CA ILE A 11 -15.27 -11.37 6.17
C ILE A 11 -15.44 -11.89 4.73
N PHE A 12 -16.31 -12.88 4.52
CA PHE A 12 -16.41 -13.59 3.24
C PHE A 12 -17.71 -13.30 2.46
N GLY A 13 -18.60 -12.49 2.99
CA GLY A 13 -19.88 -12.16 2.35
C GLY A 13 -20.88 -13.31 2.30
N PRO A 14 -22.01 -13.14 1.59
CA PRO A 14 -22.97 -14.20 1.36
C PRO A 14 -22.43 -15.24 0.36
N GLU A 15 -23.05 -16.43 0.36
CA GLU A 15 -22.69 -17.50 -0.60
C GLU A 15 -22.31 -16.99 -2.01
N PRO A 16 -21.26 -17.52 -2.61
CA PRO A 16 -20.66 -18.87 -2.55
C PRO A 16 -19.50 -19.06 -1.56
N TRP A 17 -19.18 -18.08 -0.73
CA TRP A 17 -18.02 -18.06 0.16
C TRP A 17 -18.10 -19.03 1.36
N LYS A 18 -19.26 -19.58 1.63
CA LYS A 18 -19.51 -20.45 2.79
C LYS A 18 -18.62 -21.70 2.84
N GLU A 19 -18.40 -22.34 1.68
CA GLU A 19 -17.52 -23.52 1.61
C GLU A 19 -16.04 -23.15 1.67
N ILE A 20 -15.68 -22.00 1.08
CA ILE A 20 -14.32 -21.47 1.12
C ILE A 20 -13.96 -21.03 2.53
N ALA A 21 -14.87 -20.32 3.20
CA ALA A 21 -14.72 -19.98 4.60
C ALA A 21 -14.49 -21.23 5.46
N GLY A 22 -15.22 -22.32 5.20
CA GLY A 22 -15.00 -23.60 5.87
C GLY A 22 -13.58 -24.13 5.74
N VAL A 23 -12.98 -24.06 4.56
CA VAL A 23 -11.58 -24.48 4.32
C VAL A 23 -10.59 -23.56 5.01
N VAL A 24 -10.78 -22.25 4.93
CA VAL A 24 -9.92 -21.26 5.60
C VAL A 24 -9.96 -21.42 7.12
N PHE A 25 -11.15 -21.69 7.71
CA PHE A 25 -11.26 -21.93 9.15
C PHE A 25 -10.62 -23.24 9.60
N VAL A 26 -10.62 -24.27 8.78
CA VAL A 26 -9.84 -25.50 9.07
C VAL A 26 -8.34 -25.18 9.07
N TYR A 27 -7.86 -24.31 8.20
CA TYR A 27 -6.48 -23.84 8.19
C TYR A 27 -6.14 -23.02 9.46
N TRP A 28 -7.03 -22.14 9.92
CA TRP A 28 -6.90 -21.39 11.17
C TRP A 28 -6.82 -22.32 12.39
N ASP A 29 -7.68 -23.34 12.45
CA ASP A 29 -7.63 -24.36 13.50
C ASP A 29 -6.24 -25.03 13.56
N ARG A 30 -5.68 -25.37 12.42
CA ARG A 30 -4.36 -25.99 12.31
C ARG A 30 -3.25 -25.05 12.76
N TRP A 31 -3.34 -23.78 12.41
CA TRP A 31 -2.39 -22.76 12.86
C TRP A 31 -2.42 -22.60 14.40
N LEU A 32 -3.59 -22.50 14.99
CA LEU A 32 -3.77 -22.43 16.44
C LEU A 32 -3.25 -23.70 17.14
N LEU A 33 -3.47 -24.87 16.56
CA LEU A 33 -2.95 -26.12 17.08
C LEU A 33 -1.42 -26.18 17.03
N ARG A 34 -0.79 -25.64 15.99
CA ARG A 34 0.69 -25.52 15.92
C ARG A 34 1.20 -24.61 17.02
N LEU A 35 0.62 -23.43 17.20
CA LEU A 35 0.99 -22.53 18.29
C LEU A 35 0.83 -23.21 19.65
N ALA A 36 -0.22 -23.99 19.84
CA ALA A 36 -0.44 -24.72 21.08
C ALA A 36 0.60 -25.84 21.34
N LEU A 37 1.18 -26.43 20.29
CA LEU A 37 2.26 -27.42 20.46
C LEU A 37 3.58 -26.80 20.92
N ASP A 38 3.79 -25.51 20.64
CA ASP A 38 4.96 -24.76 21.06
C ASP A 38 4.82 -24.19 22.48
N GLU A 39 3.61 -24.21 23.07
CA GLU A 39 3.36 -23.76 24.43
C GLU A 39 3.59 -24.90 25.43
N PRO A 40 4.21 -24.64 26.60
CA PRO A 40 4.51 -25.65 27.62
C PRO A 40 3.29 -26.46 28.06
N ASP A 41 2.13 -25.81 28.16
CA ASP A 41 0.88 -26.43 28.60
C ASP A 41 -0.10 -26.63 27.42
N GLY A 42 0.39 -26.65 26.18
CA GLY A 42 -0.42 -26.86 24.99
C GLY A 42 -1.49 -25.79 24.81
N ILE A 43 -2.73 -26.23 24.49
CA ILE A 43 -3.85 -25.30 24.27
C ILE A 43 -4.14 -24.43 25.50
N GLU A 44 -3.99 -24.95 26.69
CA GLU A 44 -4.20 -24.17 27.93
C GLU A 44 -3.16 -23.06 28.09
N GLY A 45 -1.91 -23.34 27.71
CA GLY A 45 -0.86 -22.33 27.66
C GLY A 45 -1.21 -21.20 26.67
N LEU A 46 -1.67 -21.57 25.48
CA LEU A 46 -2.09 -20.62 24.44
C LEU A 46 -3.29 -19.76 24.86
N VAL A 47 -4.28 -20.35 25.54
CA VAL A 47 -5.42 -19.61 26.11
C VAL A 47 -4.92 -18.57 27.11
N ARG A 48 -4.06 -18.95 28.06
CA ARG A 48 -3.50 -17.99 29.03
C ARG A 48 -2.72 -16.87 28.38
N ARG A 49 -1.97 -17.16 27.31
CA ARG A 49 -1.25 -16.16 26.53
C ARG A 49 -2.20 -15.15 25.91
N PHE A 50 -3.22 -15.59 25.19
CA PHE A 50 -4.20 -14.68 24.56
C PHE A 50 -5.09 -13.94 25.58
N GLU A 51 -5.36 -14.53 26.74
CA GLU A 51 -6.00 -13.80 27.83
C GLU A 51 -5.09 -12.72 28.43
N GLY A 52 -3.78 -12.97 28.46
CA GLY A 52 -2.78 -11.96 28.79
C GLY A 52 -2.78 -10.82 27.78
N ASP A 53 -2.72 -11.15 26.48
CA ASP A 53 -2.75 -10.19 25.39
C ASP A 53 -4.03 -9.34 25.43
N ARG A 54 -5.20 -9.95 25.67
CA ARG A 54 -6.48 -9.24 25.84
C ARG A 54 -6.44 -8.22 26.97
N ARG A 55 -5.85 -8.57 28.13
CA ARG A 55 -5.77 -7.67 29.31
C ARG A 55 -4.84 -6.48 29.10
N HIS A 56 -3.81 -6.63 28.27
CA HIS A 56 -2.80 -5.59 28.02
C HIS A 56 -3.02 -4.82 26.71
N ALA A 57 -4.01 -5.24 25.91
CA ALA A 57 -4.25 -4.63 24.60
C ALA A 57 -5.01 -3.31 24.71
N ARG A 58 -4.60 -2.32 23.91
CA ARG A 58 -5.43 -1.16 23.58
C ARG A 58 -6.63 -1.60 22.72
N ALA A 59 -7.75 -0.85 22.77
CA ALA A 59 -9.08 -1.26 22.30
C ALA A 59 -9.14 -2.08 20.96
N GLY A 60 -8.37 -1.76 19.93
CA GLY A 60 -8.41 -2.50 18.65
C GLY A 60 -7.76 -3.89 18.68
N ARG A 61 -6.79 -4.13 19.57
CA ARG A 61 -6.13 -5.45 19.72
C ARG A 61 -6.91 -6.40 20.63
N SER A 62 -7.82 -5.89 21.45
CA SER A 62 -8.69 -6.68 22.29
C SER A 62 -9.65 -7.56 21.48
N GLU A 63 -10.20 -7.03 20.36
CA GLU A 63 -11.12 -7.77 19.50
C GLU A 63 -10.44 -8.97 18.81
N ASP A 64 -9.18 -8.81 18.41
CA ASP A 64 -8.41 -9.90 17.79
C ASP A 64 -8.12 -11.02 18.81
N ALA A 65 -7.71 -10.67 20.03
CA ALA A 65 -7.48 -11.63 21.11
C ALA A 65 -8.78 -12.35 21.51
N GLU A 66 -9.93 -11.66 21.59
CA GLU A 66 -11.24 -12.27 21.86
C GLU A 66 -11.65 -13.26 20.74
N SER A 67 -11.38 -12.91 19.49
CA SER A 67 -11.62 -13.79 18.35
C SER A 67 -10.81 -15.08 18.44
N LYS A 68 -9.53 -14.97 18.76
CA LYS A 68 -8.62 -16.12 18.92
C LYS A 68 -9.06 -17.00 20.09
N LEU A 69 -9.44 -16.40 21.22
CA LEU A 69 -9.96 -17.13 22.38
C LEU A 69 -11.24 -17.88 22.06
N SER A 70 -12.24 -17.22 21.44
CA SER A 70 -13.49 -17.87 21.04
C SER A 70 -13.25 -19.05 20.09
N HIS A 71 -12.27 -18.91 19.19
CA HIS A 71 -11.92 -19.98 18.25
C HIS A 71 -11.22 -21.15 18.94
N LEU A 72 -10.35 -20.88 19.93
CA LEU A 72 -9.70 -21.91 20.75
C LEU A 72 -10.71 -22.69 21.59
N ASP A 73 -11.70 -22.05 22.18
CA ASP A 73 -12.76 -22.70 22.96
C ASP A 73 -13.57 -23.67 22.08
N ASP A 74 -13.98 -23.24 20.88
CA ASP A 74 -14.65 -24.09 19.90
C ASP A 74 -13.75 -25.28 19.47
N LEU A 75 -12.47 -25.03 19.28
CA LEU A 75 -11.48 -26.06 18.91
C LEU A 75 -11.29 -27.09 20.04
N LYS A 76 -11.14 -26.63 21.28
CA LYS A 76 -11.07 -27.49 22.48
C LYS A 76 -12.30 -28.40 22.58
N ALA A 77 -13.49 -27.83 22.44
CA ALA A 77 -14.73 -28.59 22.51
C ALA A 77 -14.82 -29.67 21.41
N ARG A 78 -14.35 -29.37 20.19
CA ARG A 78 -14.31 -30.34 19.08
C ARG A 78 -13.28 -31.46 19.31
N LEU A 79 -12.08 -31.12 19.78
CA LEU A 79 -11.04 -32.11 20.11
C LEU A 79 -11.49 -33.03 21.26
N ALA A 80 -12.10 -32.48 22.29
CA ALA A 80 -12.64 -33.27 23.42
C ALA A 80 -13.74 -34.24 22.94
N LYS A 81 -14.64 -33.80 22.05
CA LYS A 81 -15.71 -34.60 21.50
C LYS A 81 -15.23 -35.76 20.64
N THR A 82 -14.12 -35.60 19.95
CA THR A 82 -13.54 -36.61 19.05
C THR A 82 -12.45 -37.44 19.72
N ALA A 83 -12.07 -37.12 20.96
CA ALA A 83 -10.93 -37.73 21.68
C ALA A 83 -9.62 -37.67 20.88
N THR A 84 -9.44 -36.63 20.09
CA THR A 84 -8.32 -36.47 19.14
C THR A 84 -7.29 -35.51 19.74
N SER A 85 -6.00 -35.85 19.64
CA SER A 85 -4.93 -34.95 20.08
C SER A 85 -4.63 -33.86 19.04
N PRO A 86 -4.08 -32.70 19.45
CA PRO A 86 -3.62 -31.69 18.49
C PRO A 86 -2.63 -32.24 17.43
N ARG A 87 -1.75 -33.17 17.82
CA ARG A 87 -0.81 -33.84 16.91
C ARG A 87 -1.50 -34.69 15.84
N ASP A 88 -2.54 -35.43 16.24
CA ASP A 88 -3.30 -36.30 15.32
C ASP A 88 -4.04 -35.45 14.26
N VAL A 89 -4.55 -34.28 14.65
CA VAL A 89 -5.19 -33.35 13.70
C VAL A 89 -4.20 -32.73 12.73
N LEU A 90 -3.01 -32.39 13.19
CA LEU A 90 -1.99 -31.77 12.34
C LEU A 90 -1.40 -32.76 11.34
N GLY A 91 -1.28 -34.04 11.67
CA GLY A 91 -0.71 -35.06 10.79
C GLY A 91 0.66 -34.66 10.27
N ASP A 92 0.91 -34.87 8.96
CA ASP A 92 2.18 -34.55 8.29
C ASP A 92 2.38 -33.02 8.04
N GLY A 93 1.75 -32.17 8.85
CA GLY A 93 2.02 -30.73 8.90
C GLY A 93 1.89 -30.04 7.52
N ASP A 94 2.99 -29.64 6.92
CA ASP A 94 3.04 -28.88 5.67
C ASP A 94 2.35 -29.54 4.47
N ALA A 95 2.38 -30.87 4.38
CA ALA A 95 1.72 -31.59 3.27
C ALA A 95 0.19 -31.48 3.36
N THR A 96 -0.36 -31.50 4.59
CA THR A 96 -1.82 -31.35 4.80
C THR A 96 -2.25 -29.91 4.58
N ASP A 97 -1.48 -28.92 4.99
CA ASP A 97 -1.77 -27.51 4.77
C ASP A 97 -1.73 -27.17 3.28
N LYS A 98 -0.74 -27.67 2.54
CA LYS A 98 -0.69 -27.55 1.08
C LYS A 98 -1.90 -28.15 0.39
N LYS A 99 -2.39 -29.31 0.86
CA LYS A 99 -3.62 -29.94 0.34
C LYS A 99 -4.86 -29.08 0.62
N LEU A 100 -4.99 -28.50 1.83
CA LEU A 100 -6.12 -27.63 2.18
C LEU A 100 -6.14 -26.37 1.34
N LEU A 101 -4.98 -25.72 1.16
CA LEU A 101 -4.83 -24.55 0.30
C LEU A 101 -5.12 -24.88 -1.17
N ALA A 102 -4.62 -26.03 -1.66
CA ALA A 102 -4.91 -26.49 -3.01
C ALA A 102 -6.42 -26.76 -3.21
N LYS A 103 -7.09 -27.35 -2.22
CA LYS A 103 -8.53 -27.59 -2.24
C LYS A 103 -9.33 -26.28 -2.21
N ALA A 104 -8.93 -25.31 -1.40
CA ALA A 104 -9.54 -23.98 -1.39
C ALA A 104 -9.39 -23.28 -2.73
N ARG A 105 -8.18 -23.34 -3.31
CA ARG A 105 -7.88 -22.79 -4.64
C ARG A 105 -8.73 -23.42 -5.74
N THR A 106 -8.87 -24.75 -5.75
CA THR A 106 -9.70 -25.47 -6.74
C THR A 106 -11.15 -25.04 -6.63
N LYS A 107 -11.71 -25.00 -5.40
CA LYS A 107 -13.09 -24.55 -5.19
C LYS A 107 -13.35 -23.12 -5.66
N LEU A 108 -12.38 -22.21 -5.46
CA LEU A 108 -12.45 -20.84 -5.95
C LEU A 108 -12.49 -20.79 -7.48
N LEU A 109 -11.67 -21.61 -8.13
CA LEU A 109 -11.63 -21.71 -9.60
C LEU A 109 -12.91 -22.32 -10.16
N ASP A 110 -13.43 -23.38 -9.55
CA ASP A 110 -14.67 -24.06 -9.95
C ASP A 110 -15.90 -23.13 -9.84
N GLN A 111 -15.85 -22.16 -8.92
CA GLN A 111 -16.91 -21.16 -8.76
C GLN A 111 -16.71 -19.92 -9.67
N GLY A 112 -15.77 -19.97 -10.62
CA GLY A 112 -15.43 -18.83 -11.47
C GLY A 112 -14.74 -17.69 -10.70
N LEU A 113 -14.45 -17.91 -9.43
CA LEU A 113 -13.72 -17.00 -8.57
C LEU A 113 -12.24 -17.35 -8.67
N SER A 114 -11.55 -16.68 -9.55
CA SER A 114 -10.09 -16.82 -9.62
C SER A 114 -9.49 -16.41 -8.28
N TYR A 115 -8.89 -17.34 -7.52
CA TYR A 115 -7.88 -17.02 -6.51
C TYR A 115 -6.59 -16.65 -7.24
N LYS A 116 -6.70 -15.70 -8.12
CA LYS A 116 -5.56 -14.89 -8.46
C LYS A 116 -5.44 -13.96 -7.27
N ALA A 117 -4.23 -13.84 -6.73
CA ALA A 117 -3.93 -12.71 -5.85
C ALA A 117 -4.62 -11.46 -6.44
N PRO A 118 -5.21 -10.58 -5.63
CA PRO A 118 -5.88 -9.38 -6.16
C PRO A 118 -5.08 -8.66 -7.25
N ALA A 119 -3.75 -8.71 -7.18
CA ALA A 119 -2.82 -8.25 -8.21
C ALA A 119 -3.00 -8.92 -9.59
N MET A 120 -3.62 -10.09 -9.66
CA MET A 120 -3.81 -10.84 -10.91
C MET A 120 -5.22 -10.68 -11.50
N LEU A 121 -6.12 -9.93 -10.87
CA LEU A 121 -7.39 -9.56 -11.46
C LEU A 121 -7.12 -8.47 -12.50
N ASP A 122 -7.42 -8.74 -13.77
CA ASP A 122 -7.33 -7.75 -14.85
C ASP A 122 -8.50 -6.76 -14.74
N THR A 123 -8.44 -5.91 -13.73
CA THR A 123 -9.39 -4.81 -13.55
C THR A 123 -8.80 -3.51 -14.10
N PRO A 124 -9.63 -2.53 -14.51
CA PRO A 124 -9.12 -1.21 -14.91
C PRO A 124 -8.19 -0.58 -13.86
N ARG A 125 -8.53 -0.71 -12.57
CA ARG A 125 -7.68 -0.22 -11.47
C ARG A 125 -6.30 -0.89 -11.51
N ARG A 126 -6.24 -2.22 -11.57
CA ARG A 126 -4.96 -2.96 -11.55
C ARG A 126 -4.11 -2.70 -12.78
N ARG A 127 -4.72 -2.45 -13.94
CA ARG A 127 -3.96 -2.05 -15.13
C ARG A 127 -3.32 -0.68 -14.98
N LEU A 128 -4.04 0.30 -14.44
CA LEU A 128 -3.50 1.63 -14.20
C LEU A 128 -2.44 1.62 -13.08
N GLU A 129 -2.68 0.90 -12.01
CA GLU A 129 -1.72 0.69 -10.93
C GLU A 129 -0.43 0.01 -11.43
N ALA A 130 -0.54 -1.07 -12.18
CA ALA A 130 0.62 -1.74 -12.78
C ALA A 130 1.38 -0.83 -13.77
N ARG A 131 0.65 0.03 -14.50
CA ARG A 131 1.27 1.04 -15.36
C ARG A 131 2.00 2.11 -14.53
N ALA A 132 1.39 2.62 -13.46
CA ALA A 132 2.02 3.59 -12.58
C ALA A 132 3.28 3.03 -11.90
N LEU A 133 3.24 1.75 -11.53
CA LEU A 133 4.38 1.10 -10.86
C LEU A 133 5.51 0.71 -11.84
N ARG A 134 5.23 0.38 -13.11
CA ARG A 134 6.21 -0.19 -14.04
C ARG A 134 6.09 0.28 -15.50
N GLY A 135 5.05 1.01 -15.85
CA GLY A 135 4.71 1.28 -17.26
C GLY A 135 5.69 2.17 -18.00
N HIS A 136 6.57 2.86 -17.28
CA HIS A 136 7.57 3.75 -17.87
C HIS A 136 8.98 3.17 -17.85
N TRP A 137 9.18 1.98 -17.30
CA TRP A 137 10.49 1.38 -17.07
C TRP A 137 11.27 1.05 -18.35
N ASP A 138 10.57 0.77 -19.44
CA ASP A 138 11.15 0.57 -20.77
C ASP A 138 11.68 1.86 -21.41
N ARG A 139 11.26 3.02 -20.88
CA ARG A 139 11.68 4.35 -21.31
C ARG A 139 12.83 4.92 -20.47
N PHE A 140 13.23 4.23 -19.41
CA PHE A 140 14.40 4.58 -18.62
C PHE A 140 15.69 4.21 -19.39
N PRO A 141 16.76 5.02 -19.30
CA PRO A 141 18.05 4.70 -19.92
C PRO A 141 18.62 3.35 -19.45
N THR A 142 18.40 3.04 -18.16
CA THR A 142 18.61 1.70 -17.59
C THR A 142 17.29 1.26 -16.96
N SER A 143 16.74 0.13 -17.42
CA SER A 143 15.45 -0.35 -16.93
C SER A 143 15.52 -0.83 -15.49
N PRO A 144 14.64 -0.31 -14.59
CA PRO A 144 14.50 -0.80 -13.20
C PRO A 144 14.19 -2.31 -13.10
N ALA A 145 13.55 -2.91 -14.12
CA ALA A 145 13.22 -4.34 -14.14
C ALA A 145 14.43 -5.27 -13.98
N ARG A 146 15.65 -4.80 -14.30
CA ARG A 146 16.88 -5.55 -14.04
C ARG A 146 17.09 -5.76 -12.54
N PHE A 147 17.01 -4.68 -11.78
CA PHE A 147 17.26 -4.69 -10.33
C PHE A 147 16.09 -5.28 -9.55
N GLU A 148 14.85 -5.09 -10.01
CA GLU A 148 13.68 -5.73 -9.43
C GLU A 148 13.87 -7.23 -9.27
N ARG A 149 14.37 -7.92 -10.30
CA ARG A 149 14.60 -9.37 -10.26
C ARG A 149 15.68 -9.78 -9.26
N GLU A 150 16.70 -8.96 -9.09
CA GLU A 150 17.77 -9.20 -8.11
C GLU A 150 17.22 -9.04 -6.67
N LEU A 151 16.47 -7.97 -6.41
CA LEU A 151 15.87 -7.67 -5.10
C LEU A 151 14.70 -8.61 -4.75
N MET A 152 13.90 -9.03 -5.73
CA MET A 152 12.77 -9.95 -5.52
C MET A 152 13.18 -11.29 -4.94
N GLY A 153 14.38 -11.77 -5.25
CA GLY A 153 14.92 -12.99 -4.68
C GLY A 153 15.03 -12.97 -3.16
N LEU A 154 15.06 -11.80 -2.53
CA LEU A 154 15.03 -11.62 -1.08
C LEU A 154 13.61 -11.66 -0.52
N VAL A 155 12.71 -10.92 -1.13
CA VAL A 155 11.29 -10.83 -0.72
C VAL A 155 10.61 -12.20 -0.83
N ASP A 156 10.93 -13.00 -1.87
CA ASP A 156 10.37 -14.34 -2.06
C ASP A 156 10.88 -15.40 -1.08
N ARG A 157 12.04 -15.21 -0.50
CA ARG A 157 12.60 -16.15 0.52
C ARG A 157 11.87 -16.07 1.85
N GLN A 158 11.20 -14.95 2.09
CA GLN A 158 10.55 -14.62 3.35
C GLN A 158 9.04 -14.50 3.12
N ARG A 159 8.34 -15.60 2.98
CA ARG A 159 6.86 -15.63 2.86
C ARG A 159 6.22 -15.67 4.24
N ASP A 160 5.31 -14.76 4.54
CA ASP A 160 4.53 -14.64 5.77
C ASP A 160 5.29 -13.94 6.92
N HIS A 161 5.25 -12.61 6.93
CA HIS A 161 5.99 -11.80 7.91
C HIS A 161 5.10 -11.29 9.03
N ASP A 162 5.41 -11.70 10.26
CA ASP A 162 5.06 -10.90 11.43
C ASP A 162 5.97 -9.64 11.47
N TRP A 163 5.66 -8.69 12.36
CA TRP A 163 6.39 -7.43 12.46
C TRP A 163 7.91 -7.59 12.68
N ARG A 164 8.37 -8.67 13.33
CA ARG A 164 9.81 -8.92 13.57
C ARG A 164 10.51 -9.34 12.28
N GLN A 165 9.84 -10.13 11.47
CA GLN A 165 10.35 -10.56 10.17
C GLN A 165 10.36 -9.38 9.20
N THR A 166 9.40 -8.45 9.30
CA THR A 166 9.39 -7.21 8.55
C THR A 166 10.62 -6.35 8.86
N THR A 167 11.02 -6.21 10.13
CA THR A 167 12.27 -5.54 10.51
C THR A 167 13.50 -6.21 9.86
N TRP A 168 13.58 -7.55 9.87
CA TRP A 168 14.69 -8.24 9.21
C TRP A 168 14.66 -8.07 7.69
N LEU A 169 13.48 -8.09 7.08
CA LEU A 169 13.32 -7.86 5.65
C LEU A 169 13.80 -6.45 5.26
N SER A 170 13.46 -5.43 6.04
CA SER A 170 13.90 -4.05 5.76
C SER A 170 15.42 -3.93 5.82
N ILE A 171 16.07 -4.53 6.84
CA ILE A 171 17.53 -4.55 7.00
C ILE A 171 18.21 -5.30 5.84
N ASP A 172 17.69 -6.48 5.46
CA ASP A 172 18.25 -7.29 4.37
C ASP A 172 18.11 -6.56 3.03
N LEU A 173 16.96 -5.91 2.79
CA LEU A 173 16.69 -5.15 1.57
C LEU A 173 17.56 -3.89 1.48
N GLU A 174 17.71 -3.15 2.59
CA GLU A 174 18.64 -2.02 2.71
C GLU A 174 20.08 -2.44 2.37
N GLY A 175 20.56 -3.50 3.02
CA GLY A 175 21.90 -4.02 2.78
C GLY A 175 22.15 -4.45 1.34
N ASP A 176 21.16 -5.03 0.66
CA ASP A 176 21.29 -5.41 -0.75
C ASP A 176 21.22 -4.20 -1.69
N ILE A 177 20.36 -3.21 -1.40
CA ILE A 177 20.33 -1.94 -2.15
C ILE A 177 21.70 -1.26 -2.06
N GLU A 178 22.29 -1.17 -0.87
CA GLU A 178 23.62 -0.60 -0.68
C GLU A 178 24.70 -1.40 -1.41
N ARG A 179 24.71 -2.72 -1.24
CA ARG A 179 25.69 -3.63 -1.87
C ARG A 179 25.65 -3.54 -3.39
N ILE A 180 24.45 -3.56 -3.99
CA ILE A 180 24.27 -3.42 -5.44
C ILE A 180 24.71 -2.01 -5.83
N GLY A 181 24.26 -0.98 -5.11
CA GLY A 181 24.58 0.42 -5.38
C GLY A 181 26.08 0.71 -5.44
N LEU A 182 26.88 0.08 -4.57
CA LEU A 182 28.34 0.22 -4.57
C LEU A 182 29.03 -0.35 -5.83
N LEU A 183 28.34 -1.23 -6.56
CA LEU A 183 28.86 -1.84 -7.80
C LEU A 183 28.45 -1.07 -9.07
N LEU A 184 27.56 -0.06 -8.93
CA LEU A 184 27.04 0.70 -10.07
C LEU A 184 27.88 1.94 -10.32
N GLU A 185 28.26 2.14 -11.57
CA GLU A 185 29.13 3.23 -11.98
C GLU A 185 28.36 4.45 -12.52
N SER A 186 27.13 4.22 -13.02
CA SER A 186 26.35 5.28 -13.67
C SER A 186 25.18 5.76 -12.81
N GLU A 187 24.87 7.06 -12.88
CA GLU A 187 23.69 7.66 -12.23
C GLU A 187 22.38 7.05 -12.76
N ALA A 188 22.33 6.64 -14.02
CA ALA A 188 21.17 5.96 -14.60
C ALA A 188 20.91 4.58 -13.97
N GLU A 189 21.95 3.81 -13.66
CA GLU A 189 21.82 2.53 -12.93
C GLU A 189 21.42 2.76 -11.47
N GLN A 190 22.02 3.76 -10.82
CA GLN A 190 21.65 4.14 -9.45
C GLN A 190 20.19 4.57 -9.36
N MET A 191 19.69 5.33 -10.32
CA MET A 191 18.28 5.72 -10.43
C MET A 191 17.39 4.49 -10.60
N ALA A 192 17.73 3.62 -11.53
CA ALA A 192 16.97 2.41 -11.81
C ALA A 192 16.88 1.45 -10.60
N LEU A 193 17.99 1.30 -9.85
CA LEU A 193 18.01 0.51 -8.61
C LEU A 193 17.04 1.06 -7.57
N ARG A 194 17.09 2.39 -7.28
CA ARG A 194 16.20 3.00 -6.31
C ARG A 194 14.74 2.91 -6.74
N ARG A 195 14.48 3.14 -8.04
CA ARG A 195 13.11 3.02 -8.57
C ARG A 195 12.54 1.61 -8.45
N ALA A 196 13.36 0.58 -8.69
CA ALA A 196 13.00 -0.81 -8.47
C ALA A 196 12.73 -1.10 -6.98
N ALA A 197 13.59 -0.61 -6.09
CA ALA A 197 13.43 -0.79 -4.65
C ALA A 197 12.13 -0.16 -4.14
N MET A 198 11.79 1.07 -4.55
CA MET A 198 10.51 1.71 -4.18
C MET A 198 9.31 0.86 -4.60
N THR A 199 9.29 0.34 -5.82
CA THR A 199 8.18 -0.52 -6.28
C THR A 199 8.06 -1.78 -5.43
N LEU A 200 9.17 -2.44 -5.11
CA LEU A 200 9.16 -3.64 -4.27
C LEU A 200 8.69 -3.35 -2.84
N ILE A 201 9.11 -2.21 -2.27
CA ILE A 201 8.65 -1.81 -0.94
C ILE A 201 7.14 -1.57 -0.96
N VAL A 202 6.61 -0.77 -1.90
CA VAL A 202 5.16 -0.52 -2.04
C VAL A 202 4.38 -1.84 -2.18
N GLU A 203 4.81 -2.74 -3.06
CA GLU A 203 4.14 -4.03 -3.23
C GLU A 203 4.26 -4.96 -2.01
N SER A 204 5.35 -4.83 -1.25
CA SER A 204 5.55 -5.61 -0.03
C SER A 204 4.59 -5.19 1.07
N MET A 205 4.17 -3.92 1.13
CA MET A 205 3.23 -3.41 2.13
C MET A 205 1.90 -4.17 2.17
N GLU A 206 1.47 -4.78 1.06
CA GLU A 206 0.28 -5.66 1.04
C GLU A 206 0.48 -6.97 1.84
N ARG A 207 1.71 -7.35 2.16
CA ARG A 207 2.08 -8.69 2.64
C ARG A 207 2.79 -8.68 3.98
N VAL A 208 3.25 -7.51 4.43
CA VAL A 208 4.03 -7.37 5.65
C VAL A 208 3.26 -6.63 6.73
N ASP A 209 3.51 -6.99 7.98
CA ASP A 209 3.05 -6.21 9.13
C ASP A 209 4.10 -5.13 9.46
N ASP A 210 3.93 -3.94 8.90
CA ASP A 210 4.82 -2.80 9.14
C ASP A 210 4.38 -1.94 10.35
N SER A 211 3.79 -2.56 11.36
CA SER A 211 3.39 -1.84 12.59
C SER A 211 4.59 -1.20 13.34
N GLY A 212 5.81 -1.67 13.06
CA GLY A 212 7.07 -1.06 13.51
C GLY A 212 7.50 0.17 12.70
N GLY A 213 7.04 0.30 11.45
CA GLY A 213 7.39 1.38 10.54
C GLY A 213 8.74 1.21 9.82
N ASP A 214 9.37 0.04 9.92
CA ASP A 214 10.73 -0.19 9.38
C ASP A 214 10.75 -0.14 7.84
N MET A 215 9.74 -0.70 7.17
CA MET A 215 9.62 -0.62 5.71
C MET A 215 9.29 0.81 5.25
N GLY A 216 8.47 1.54 6.02
CA GLY A 216 8.18 2.95 5.77
C GLY A 216 9.43 3.81 5.88
N LEU A 217 10.29 3.58 6.88
CA LEU A 217 11.58 4.28 7.03
C LEU A 217 12.52 3.97 5.87
N LEU A 218 12.64 2.70 5.48
CA LEU A 218 13.44 2.31 4.32
C LEU A 218 12.92 2.98 3.02
N PHE A 219 11.59 3.05 2.86
CA PHE A 219 11.01 3.76 1.72
C PHE A 219 11.40 5.24 1.73
N ASP A 220 11.28 5.92 2.87
CA ASP A 220 11.65 7.33 3.03
C ASP A 220 13.12 7.57 2.62
N ASP A 221 14.04 6.69 3.03
CA ASP A 221 15.47 6.80 2.70
C ASP A 221 15.71 6.62 1.20
N VAL A 222 15.12 5.58 0.59
CA VAL A 222 15.24 5.31 -0.85
C VAL A 222 14.59 6.43 -1.68
N TRP A 223 13.43 6.92 -1.26
CA TRP A 223 12.68 8.01 -1.88
C TRP A 223 13.48 9.31 -1.87
N ASN A 224 13.99 9.71 -0.71
CA ASN A 224 14.80 10.92 -0.59
C ASN A 224 16.09 10.84 -1.41
N ALA A 225 16.74 9.67 -1.42
CA ALA A 225 17.91 9.44 -2.27
C ALA A 225 17.57 9.47 -3.76
N TYR A 226 16.39 9.01 -4.17
CA TYR A 226 15.90 9.07 -5.54
C TYR A 226 15.63 10.51 -5.98
N LEU A 227 14.93 11.30 -5.17
CA LEU A 227 14.64 12.70 -5.46
C LEU A 227 15.89 13.60 -5.49
N ALA A 228 16.91 13.25 -4.70
CA ALA A 228 18.18 13.99 -4.67
C ALA A 228 19.12 13.68 -5.86
N MET A 229 18.75 12.71 -6.70
CA MET A 229 19.59 12.34 -7.84
C MET A 229 19.57 13.42 -8.94
N PRO A 230 20.72 13.69 -9.56
CA PRO A 230 20.79 14.57 -10.72
C PRO A 230 20.22 13.86 -11.96
N TRP A 231 18.89 13.74 -12.01
CA TRP A 231 18.17 13.01 -13.06
C TRP A 231 18.52 13.52 -14.47
N GLU A 232 18.87 14.80 -14.64
CA GLU A 232 19.29 15.42 -15.88
C GLU A 232 20.57 14.77 -16.47
N ARG A 233 21.39 14.18 -15.59
CA ARG A 233 22.63 13.50 -16.01
C ARG A 233 22.40 12.04 -16.39
N THR A 234 21.22 11.51 -16.17
CA THR A 234 20.89 10.10 -16.46
C THR A 234 20.46 9.87 -17.90
N ALA A 235 20.31 10.93 -18.69
CA ALA A 235 19.73 10.90 -20.03
C ALA A 235 18.26 10.44 -20.11
N ILE A 236 17.54 10.43 -18.98
CA ILE A 236 16.09 10.22 -18.97
C ILE A 236 15.40 11.48 -19.52
N LEU A 237 14.31 11.27 -20.27
CA LEU A 237 13.50 12.40 -20.73
C LEU A 237 12.71 13.00 -19.55
N PRO A 238 12.64 14.33 -19.40
CA PRO A 238 11.91 14.99 -18.31
C PRO A 238 10.47 14.50 -18.18
N GLU A 239 9.73 14.40 -19.28
CA GLU A 239 8.34 13.90 -19.26
C GLU A 239 8.24 12.46 -18.75
N VAL A 240 9.23 11.62 -18.99
CA VAL A 240 9.25 10.23 -18.50
C VAL A 240 9.50 10.21 -17.02
N PHE A 241 10.50 10.95 -16.56
CA PHE A 241 10.88 11.02 -15.15
C PHE A 241 9.73 11.57 -14.29
N PHE A 242 9.19 12.75 -14.65
CA PHE A 242 8.14 13.37 -13.86
C PHE A 242 6.83 12.60 -13.93
N ARG A 243 6.49 11.98 -15.07
CA ARG A 243 5.29 11.16 -15.16
C ARG A 243 5.38 9.92 -14.29
N ASP A 244 6.51 9.20 -14.32
CA ASP A 244 6.74 8.04 -13.48
C ASP A 244 6.68 8.40 -11.99
N LEU A 245 7.30 9.52 -11.60
CA LEU A 245 7.28 10.03 -10.23
C LEU A 245 5.87 10.37 -9.75
N ILE A 246 5.11 11.12 -10.55
CA ILE A 246 3.75 11.57 -10.22
C ILE A 246 2.79 10.38 -10.17
N GLU A 247 2.85 9.49 -11.15
CA GLU A 247 1.98 8.30 -11.16
C GLU A 247 2.29 7.39 -9.98
N LEU A 248 3.57 7.19 -9.62
CA LEU A 248 3.93 6.45 -8.40
C LEU A 248 3.32 7.10 -7.15
N ALA A 249 3.45 8.43 -7.01
CA ALA A 249 2.94 9.14 -5.85
C ALA A 249 1.40 9.08 -5.76
N ILE A 250 0.69 9.13 -6.88
CA ILE A 250 -0.78 9.04 -6.93
C ILE A 250 -1.27 7.63 -6.57
N TRP A 251 -0.53 6.58 -6.93
CA TRP A 251 -0.94 5.19 -6.75
C TRP A 251 -0.35 4.51 -5.52
N GLU A 252 0.51 5.20 -4.79
CA GLU A 252 0.99 4.73 -3.50
C GLU A 252 -0.12 4.95 -2.45
N ASP A 253 -0.80 3.86 -2.05
CA ASP A 253 -2.00 3.88 -1.19
C ASP A 253 -1.68 3.73 0.31
N TYR A 254 -0.40 3.61 0.72
CA TYR A 254 0.01 3.36 2.11
C TYR A 254 0.42 4.62 2.87
N GLY A 255 0.46 5.77 2.19
CA GLY A 255 0.87 7.05 2.79
C GLY A 255 2.38 7.14 3.05
N LEU A 256 3.18 6.41 2.27
CA LEU A 256 4.65 6.48 2.31
C LEU A 256 5.13 7.80 1.72
N ILE A 257 4.48 8.31 0.66
CA ILE A 257 4.81 9.60 0.05
C ILE A 257 3.97 10.69 0.69
N ARG A 258 4.62 11.52 1.52
CA ARG A 258 3.94 12.56 2.31
C ARG A 258 3.72 13.87 1.57
N GLY A 259 4.29 14.03 0.39
CA GLY A 259 4.16 15.21 -0.46
C GLY A 259 5.34 15.38 -1.40
N LEU A 260 5.13 16.18 -2.44
CA LEU A 260 6.13 16.51 -3.47
C LEU A 260 6.55 17.98 -3.43
N GLY A 261 5.92 18.80 -2.58
CA GLY A 261 6.16 20.25 -2.50
C GLY A 261 7.63 20.65 -2.35
N PRO A 262 8.40 20.07 -1.40
CA PRO A 262 9.82 20.38 -1.27
C PRO A 262 10.63 20.07 -2.53
N PHE A 263 10.35 18.96 -3.21
CA PHE A 263 10.98 18.61 -4.48
C PHE A 263 10.58 19.59 -5.60
N PHE A 264 9.31 19.90 -5.72
CA PHE A 264 8.83 20.86 -6.72
C PHE A 264 9.46 22.26 -6.54
N GLY A 265 9.75 22.65 -5.31
CA GLY A 265 10.44 23.92 -5.01
C GLY A 265 11.87 23.99 -5.52
N THR A 266 12.50 22.86 -5.85
CA THR A 266 13.86 22.81 -6.41
C THR A 266 13.89 22.84 -7.93
N LEU A 267 12.74 22.70 -8.59
CA LEU A 267 12.67 22.61 -10.05
C LEU A 267 12.95 23.94 -10.73
N ALA A 268 13.66 23.87 -11.86
CA ALA A 268 13.76 25.01 -12.78
C ALA A 268 12.37 25.29 -13.41
N PRO A 269 12.09 26.53 -13.85
CA PRO A 269 10.79 26.88 -14.44
C PRO A 269 10.40 26.01 -15.65
N ASP A 270 11.36 25.59 -16.47
CA ASP A 270 11.11 24.73 -17.65
C ASP A 270 10.67 23.33 -17.19
N ASP A 271 11.27 22.78 -16.14
CA ASP A 271 10.90 21.48 -15.56
C ASP A 271 9.55 21.56 -14.87
N ALA A 272 9.27 22.62 -14.12
CA ALA A 272 7.96 22.86 -13.53
C ALA A 272 6.86 22.92 -14.59
N ALA A 273 7.14 23.51 -15.77
CA ALA A 273 6.21 23.50 -16.89
C ALA A 273 6.00 22.10 -17.49
N VAL A 274 7.02 21.21 -17.46
CA VAL A 274 6.85 19.79 -17.82
C VAL A 274 5.94 19.10 -16.83
N VAL A 275 6.17 19.28 -15.52
CA VAL A 275 5.35 18.71 -14.45
C VAL A 275 3.88 19.12 -14.59
N GLU A 276 3.62 20.41 -14.88
CA GLU A 276 2.24 20.92 -15.08
C GLU A 276 1.56 20.23 -16.28
N ARG A 277 2.28 20.02 -17.39
CA ARG A 277 1.76 19.25 -18.53
C ARG A 277 1.44 17.81 -18.15
N VAL A 278 2.29 17.18 -17.35
CA VAL A 278 2.03 15.79 -16.86
C VAL A 278 0.75 15.74 -16.04
N PHE A 279 0.51 16.70 -15.15
CA PHE A 279 -0.77 16.77 -14.42
C PHE A 279 -1.96 17.00 -15.33
N ALA A 280 -1.81 17.83 -16.38
CA ALA A 280 -2.86 18.08 -17.36
C ALA A 280 -3.24 16.82 -18.17
N ASP A 281 -2.34 15.84 -18.29
CA ASP A 281 -2.61 14.55 -18.93
C ASP A 281 -3.18 13.52 -17.93
N VAL A 282 -2.53 13.36 -16.77
CA VAL A 282 -2.82 12.28 -15.82
C VAL A 282 -4.15 12.50 -15.11
N VAL A 283 -4.45 13.72 -14.66
CA VAL A 283 -5.67 14.00 -13.87
C VAL A 283 -6.96 13.72 -14.66
N PRO A 284 -7.11 14.19 -15.92
CA PRO A 284 -8.28 13.85 -16.74
C PRO A 284 -8.40 12.37 -17.05
N GLU A 285 -7.30 11.65 -17.20
CA GLU A 285 -7.31 10.19 -17.40
C GLU A 285 -7.89 9.47 -16.18
N LEU A 286 -7.48 9.85 -14.97
CA LEU A 286 -8.01 9.30 -13.71
C LEU A 286 -9.51 9.60 -13.57
N ARG A 287 -9.93 10.83 -13.87
CA ARG A 287 -11.35 11.25 -13.88
C ARG A 287 -12.17 10.40 -14.84
N THR A 288 -11.72 10.24 -16.06
CA THR A 288 -12.41 9.46 -17.10
C THR A 288 -12.51 7.99 -16.71
N SER A 289 -11.51 7.47 -16.01
CA SER A 289 -11.46 6.08 -15.53
C SER A 289 -12.25 5.87 -14.23
N GLY A 290 -12.79 6.91 -13.61
CA GLY A 290 -13.62 6.85 -12.41
C GLY A 290 -12.84 6.63 -11.10
N PHE A 291 -11.55 6.95 -11.07
CA PHE A 291 -10.69 6.84 -9.87
C PHE A 291 -10.66 8.14 -9.08
N ALA A 292 -11.78 8.44 -8.41
CA ALA A 292 -11.97 9.71 -7.70
C ALA A 292 -10.92 9.99 -6.62
N TYR A 293 -10.47 8.97 -5.89
CA TYR A 293 -9.44 9.13 -4.87
C TYR A 293 -8.09 9.50 -5.50
N GLN A 294 -7.67 8.78 -6.53
CA GLN A 294 -6.42 9.05 -7.25
C GLN A 294 -6.47 10.39 -7.99
N GLU A 295 -7.63 10.78 -8.54
CA GLU A 295 -7.85 12.10 -9.10
C GLU A 295 -7.64 13.20 -8.06
N GLU A 296 -8.20 13.04 -6.85
CA GLU A 296 -8.04 13.99 -5.74
C GLU A 296 -6.57 14.09 -5.30
N GLN A 297 -5.86 12.96 -5.20
CA GLN A 297 -4.42 12.94 -4.92
C GLN A 297 -3.63 13.70 -5.99
N GLY A 298 -3.89 13.43 -7.27
CA GLY A 298 -3.23 14.13 -8.38
C GLY A 298 -3.47 15.63 -8.35
N LEU A 299 -4.71 16.07 -8.09
CA LEU A 299 -5.02 17.49 -7.89
C LEU A 299 -4.32 18.09 -6.67
N GLY A 300 -4.19 17.33 -5.59
CA GLY A 300 -3.45 17.73 -4.40
C GLY A 300 -1.97 18.00 -4.70
N TYR A 301 -1.30 17.08 -5.38
CA TYR A 301 0.10 17.26 -5.79
C TYR A 301 0.28 18.40 -6.80
N ARG A 302 -0.70 18.61 -7.71
CA ARG A 302 -0.68 19.78 -8.59
C ARG A 302 -0.69 21.08 -7.79
N VAL A 303 -1.53 21.16 -6.74
CA VAL A 303 -1.54 22.34 -5.84
C VAL A 303 -0.19 22.52 -5.14
N GLU A 304 0.47 21.44 -4.71
CA GLU A 304 1.81 21.52 -4.14
C GLU A 304 2.82 22.13 -5.13
N LEU A 305 2.76 21.75 -6.42
CA LEU A 305 3.56 22.38 -7.48
C LEU A 305 3.29 23.87 -7.59
N LEU A 306 2.01 24.25 -7.70
CA LEU A 306 1.60 25.65 -7.86
C LEU A 306 2.06 26.52 -6.67
N LEU A 307 1.99 25.96 -5.46
CA LEU A 307 2.46 26.63 -4.24
C LEU A 307 3.98 26.74 -4.21
N ALA A 308 4.69 25.67 -4.50
CA ALA A 308 6.14 25.60 -4.46
C ALA A 308 6.81 26.54 -5.50
N GLN A 309 6.14 26.73 -6.64
CA GLN A 309 6.58 27.59 -7.74
C GLN A 309 5.92 28.98 -7.73
N GLU A 310 5.16 29.33 -6.66
CA GLU A 310 4.45 30.62 -6.52
C GLU A 310 3.55 30.99 -7.72
N MET A 311 2.98 29.99 -8.40
CA MET A 311 2.13 30.16 -9.60
C MET A 311 0.72 30.64 -9.21
N HIS A 312 0.62 31.80 -8.53
CA HIS A 312 -0.62 32.31 -7.96
C HIS A 312 -1.74 32.56 -9.00
N GLU A 313 -1.38 32.85 -10.25
CA GLU A 313 -2.33 33.07 -11.36
C GLU A 313 -3.11 31.79 -11.73
N ARG A 314 -2.58 30.62 -11.35
CA ARG A 314 -3.21 29.33 -11.60
C ARG A 314 -4.12 28.84 -10.45
N PHE A 315 -4.11 29.51 -9.31
CA PHE A 315 -4.84 29.04 -8.12
C PHE A 315 -6.36 28.98 -8.33
N VAL A 316 -6.94 29.95 -9.04
CA VAL A 316 -8.39 29.98 -9.32
C VAL A 316 -8.80 28.80 -10.22
N GLU A 317 -7.98 28.50 -11.23
CA GLU A 317 -8.21 27.35 -12.11
C GLU A 317 -8.18 26.04 -11.32
N ALA A 318 -7.11 25.83 -10.52
CA ALA A 318 -6.98 24.66 -9.67
C ALA A 318 -8.13 24.54 -8.65
N ALA A 319 -8.56 25.65 -8.04
CA ALA A 319 -9.70 25.67 -7.13
C ALA A 319 -11.01 25.28 -7.83
N THR A 320 -11.20 25.70 -9.09
CA THR A 320 -12.37 25.33 -9.90
C THR A 320 -12.37 23.82 -10.19
N GLU A 321 -11.21 23.24 -10.51
CA GLU A 321 -11.10 21.80 -10.77
C GLU A 321 -11.30 20.94 -9.51
N LEU A 322 -10.77 21.38 -8.38
CA LEU A 322 -10.97 20.74 -7.09
C LEU A 322 -12.44 20.81 -6.64
N GLY A 323 -13.07 21.97 -6.85
CA GLY A 323 -14.41 22.21 -6.32
C GLY A 323 -14.46 21.97 -4.81
N SER A 324 -15.60 21.53 -4.30
CA SER A 324 -15.76 21.19 -2.88
C SER A 324 -15.25 19.78 -2.49
N ARG A 325 -14.52 19.08 -3.38
CA ARG A 325 -14.05 17.70 -3.13
C ARG A 325 -12.89 17.67 -2.15
N ALA A 326 -11.99 18.63 -2.24
CA ALA A 326 -10.75 18.67 -1.46
C ALA A 326 -10.52 20.05 -0.83
N TRP A 327 -11.14 20.30 0.33
CA TRP A 327 -11.10 21.60 1.01
C TRP A 327 -9.70 22.00 1.51
N ARG A 328 -8.86 21.03 1.90
CA ARG A 328 -7.50 21.31 2.43
C ARG A 328 -6.59 22.01 1.41
N PRO A 329 -6.40 21.50 0.17
CA PRO A 329 -5.66 22.20 -0.86
C PRO A 329 -6.20 23.62 -1.16
N ILE A 330 -7.53 23.79 -1.17
CA ILE A 330 -8.16 25.09 -1.38
C ILE A 330 -7.79 26.07 -0.27
N LEU A 331 -7.93 25.65 0.99
CA LEU A 331 -7.53 26.45 2.15
C LEU A 331 -6.05 26.83 2.10
N THR A 332 -5.19 25.91 1.68
CA THR A 332 -3.73 26.15 1.59
C THR A 332 -3.43 27.19 0.51
N MET A 333 -4.04 27.11 -0.67
CA MET A 333 -3.90 28.14 -1.72
C MET A 333 -4.44 29.50 -1.29
N ALA A 334 -5.61 29.53 -0.65
CA ALA A 334 -6.22 30.77 -0.17
C ALA A 334 -5.34 31.44 0.91
N LYS A 335 -4.78 30.62 1.83
CA LYS A 335 -3.83 31.08 2.84
C LYS A 335 -2.56 31.63 2.20
N ALA A 336 -1.97 30.95 1.24
CA ALA A 336 -0.77 31.43 0.53
C ALA A 336 -1.04 32.76 -0.20
N ALA A 337 -2.19 32.89 -0.86
CA ALA A 337 -2.60 34.14 -1.49
C ALA A 337 -2.79 35.27 -0.45
N PHE A 338 -3.38 34.96 0.71
CA PHE A 338 -3.55 35.92 1.80
C PHE A 338 -2.22 36.37 2.38
N ASP A 339 -1.31 35.44 2.66
CA ASP A 339 0.03 35.71 3.21
C ASP A 339 0.88 36.55 2.21
N ALA A 340 0.63 36.42 0.91
CA ALA A 340 1.22 37.23 -0.15
C ALA A 340 0.52 38.61 -0.34
N ASP A 341 -0.39 39.01 0.58
CA ASP A 341 -1.22 40.23 0.53
C ASP A 341 -2.14 40.30 -0.74
N LYS A 342 -2.46 39.15 -1.34
CA LYS A 342 -3.36 39.03 -2.50
C LYS A 342 -4.80 38.68 -2.07
N ARG A 343 -5.38 39.44 -1.14
CA ARG A 343 -6.72 39.17 -0.57
C ARG A 343 -7.84 38.96 -1.60
N PRO A 344 -7.94 39.75 -2.70
CA PRO A 344 -8.94 39.48 -3.72
C PRO A 344 -8.78 38.09 -4.37
N LEU A 345 -7.54 37.61 -4.53
CA LEU A 345 -7.26 36.28 -5.04
C LEU A 345 -7.74 35.19 -4.06
N ALA A 346 -7.49 35.35 -2.76
CA ALA A 346 -7.97 34.42 -1.74
C ALA A 346 -9.50 34.28 -1.77
N ILE A 347 -10.24 35.41 -1.93
CA ILE A 347 -11.70 35.40 -2.08
C ILE A 347 -12.11 34.67 -3.38
N SER A 348 -11.41 34.92 -4.50
CA SER A 348 -11.70 34.28 -5.78
C SER A 348 -11.48 32.77 -5.74
N ILE A 349 -10.46 32.27 -4.96
CA ILE A 349 -10.20 30.84 -4.76
C ILE A 349 -11.40 30.17 -4.08
N PHE A 350 -11.91 30.75 -2.98
CA PHE A 350 -13.08 30.19 -2.30
C PHE A 350 -14.33 30.24 -3.19
N ALA A 351 -14.54 31.34 -3.90
CA ALA A 351 -15.69 31.49 -4.81
C ALA A 351 -15.65 30.45 -5.96
N ALA A 352 -14.46 30.16 -6.49
CA ALA A 352 -14.26 29.16 -7.54
C ALA A 352 -14.50 27.72 -7.03
N ALA A 353 -14.18 27.46 -5.77
CA ALA A 353 -14.34 26.16 -5.13
C ALA A 353 -15.77 25.93 -4.59
N ASP A 354 -16.60 26.97 -4.43
CA ASP A 354 -17.98 26.86 -3.92
C ASP A 354 -18.90 26.18 -4.96
N GLN A 355 -18.74 24.88 -5.08
CA GLN A 355 -19.51 24.00 -5.94
C GLN A 355 -20.24 22.96 -5.11
N PRO A 356 -21.39 22.40 -5.57
CA PRO A 356 -22.05 21.30 -4.89
C PRO A 356 -21.11 20.10 -4.71
N GLY A 357 -20.98 19.62 -3.48
CA GLY A 357 -20.13 18.47 -3.19
C GLY A 357 -19.97 18.19 -1.69
N PRO A 358 -19.25 17.12 -1.33
CA PRO A 358 -19.24 16.58 0.03
C PRO A 358 -18.64 17.51 1.09
N HIS A 359 -17.79 18.46 0.70
CA HIS A 359 -17.09 19.33 1.65
C HIS A 359 -17.47 20.81 1.51
N ARG A 360 -18.59 21.11 0.84
CA ARG A 360 -19.05 22.49 0.63
C ARG A 360 -19.16 23.28 1.92
N ASP A 361 -19.63 22.65 2.99
CA ASP A 361 -19.83 23.30 4.30
C ASP A 361 -18.51 23.64 5.02
N HIS A 362 -17.37 23.20 4.48
CA HIS A 362 -16.04 23.50 5.01
C HIS A 362 -15.33 24.67 4.28
N LEU A 363 -15.89 25.13 3.17
CA LEU A 363 -15.40 26.27 2.38
C LEU A 363 -16.10 27.55 2.81
#